data_96010469d925c6c60ddf5749a1179eaa
#
_entry.id   96010469d925c6c60ddf5749a1179eaa
#
_cell.length_a   1.000
_cell.length_b   1.000
_cell.length_c   1.000
_cell.angle_alpha   90.00
_cell.angle_beta   90.00
_cell.angle_gamma   90.00
#
_symmetry.space_group_name_H-M   'P 1'
#
loop_
_entity.id
_entity.type
_entity.pdbx_description
1 polymer ?
#
loop_
_entity_poly.entity_id
_entity_poly.type
_entity_poly.pdbx_seq_one_letter_code
_entity_poly.pdbx_strand_id
1 'polypeptide(L)'
;GCFMKAVILAAGKGRRIGSEKEGTPKAMRIVNGRPMIEYVVKELSFVEEIILVVGYKKEQIYEHLGDKYSYAVQEEQLGTGHAVKCASEFFADYDGPVLITFGDMPLLTTKTYKKVFKAYNDSIKKNNPAACVMLSVNLKDESLPYGRVIRDRKRSFVEIVEEPDCNEEQKKIKEV
;
A
#
# COMPACT_ATOMS: atom_id res chain seq x y z
N GLY A 1 2.27 18.54 16.64
CA GLY A 1 2.84 17.45 15.89
C GLY A 1 1.92 17.07 14.74
N CYS A 2 2.48 16.83 13.59
CA CYS A 2 1.70 16.44 12.43
C CYS A 2 1.19 15.00 12.66
N PHE A 3 -0.11 14.83 12.83
CA PHE A 3 -0.73 13.53 12.96
C PHE A 3 -0.62 12.80 11.60
N MET A 4 -0.09 11.60 11.57
CA MET A 4 0.14 10.82 10.34
C MET A 4 -0.46 9.43 10.46
N LYS A 5 -1.12 8.95 9.40
CA LYS A 5 -1.66 7.60 9.30
C LYS A 5 -1.05 6.86 8.12
N ALA A 6 -0.95 5.54 8.23
CA ALA A 6 -0.51 4.67 7.15
C ALA A 6 -1.50 3.53 6.93
N VAL A 7 -1.75 3.21 5.67
CA VAL A 7 -2.55 2.06 5.25
C VAL A 7 -1.61 1.04 4.59
N ILE A 8 -1.60 -0.18 5.10
CA ILE A 8 -0.81 -1.29 4.55
C ILE A 8 -1.76 -2.27 3.87
N LEU A 9 -1.60 -2.45 2.57
CA LEU A 9 -2.41 -3.38 1.79
C LEU A 9 -1.83 -4.78 1.89
N ALA A 10 -2.55 -5.70 2.53
CA ALA A 10 -2.09 -7.05 2.85
C ALA A 10 -3.16 -8.13 2.60
N ALA A 11 -4.18 -7.84 1.78
CA ALA A 11 -5.29 -8.75 1.53
C ALA A 11 -5.00 -9.82 0.45
N GLY A 12 -3.92 -9.69 -0.32
CA GLY A 12 -3.63 -10.54 -1.46
C GLY A 12 -3.15 -11.94 -1.11
N LYS A 13 -3.53 -12.92 -1.96
CA LYS A 13 -3.08 -14.32 -1.84
C LYS A 13 -1.64 -14.54 -2.30
N GLY A 14 -1.17 -13.72 -3.25
CA GLY A 14 0.00 -14.03 -4.05
C GLY A 14 -0.29 -15.11 -5.10
N ARG A 15 0.21 -14.90 -6.32
CA ARG A 15 -0.05 -15.80 -7.47
C ARG A 15 1.04 -16.85 -7.68
N ARG A 16 2.04 -16.96 -6.80
CA ARG A 16 3.15 -17.89 -6.97
C ARG A 16 2.80 -19.29 -6.47
N ILE A 17 3.13 -20.29 -7.27
CA ILE A 17 3.11 -21.70 -6.93
C ILE A 17 3.92 -21.90 -5.63
N GLY A 18 3.32 -22.28 -4.55
CA GLY A 18 3.96 -22.41 -3.25
C GLY A 18 3.21 -21.69 -2.14
N SER A 19 2.74 -20.46 -2.36
CA SER A 19 1.90 -19.75 -1.38
C SER A 19 0.50 -20.35 -1.28
N GLU A 20 -0.04 -20.87 -2.39
CA GLU A 20 -1.34 -21.56 -2.39
C GLU A 20 -1.28 -22.90 -1.66
N LYS A 21 -0.15 -23.62 -1.75
CA LYS A 21 0.06 -24.87 -1.03
C LYS A 21 0.19 -24.68 0.48
N GLU A 22 0.70 -23.53 0.89
CA GLU A 22 0.93 -23.23 2.30
C GLU A 22 -0.26 -22.49 2.95
N GLY A 23 -1.24 -22.06 2.14
CA GLY A 23 -2.40 -21.33 2.66
C GLY A 23 -2.02 -20.06 3.41
N THR A 24 -1.03 -19.32 2.92
CA THR A 24 -0.45 -18.15 3.59
C THR A 24 -0.66 -16.90 2.75
N PRO A 25 -1.12 -15.77 3.34
CA PRO A 25 -1.18 -14.50 2.64
C PRO A 25 0.20 -14.09 2.13
N LYS A 26 0.25 -13.38 1.00
CA LYS A 26 1.51 -12.93 0.42
C LYS A 26 2.37 -12.15 1.42
N ALA A 27 1.77 -11.26 2.18
CA ALA A 27 2.46 -10.44 3.19
C ALA A 27 3.04 -11.26 4.36
N MET A 28 2.58 -12.48 4.58
CA MET A 28 3.08 -13.40 5.61
C MET A 28 4.21 -14.30 5.14
N ARG A 29 4.65 -14.19 3.90
CA ARG A 29 5.83 -14.95 3.43
C ARG A 29 7.07 -14.54 4.20
N ILE A 30 7.90 -15.56 4.48
CA ILE A 30 9.11 -15.37 5.28
C ILE A 30 10.26 -14.86 4.41
N VAL A 31 10.88 -13.80 4.85
CA VAL A 31 12.13 -13.24 4.30
C VAL A 31 13.10 -13.03 5.46
N ASN A 32 14.28 -13.64 5.40
CA ASN A 32 15.27 -13.56 6.47
C ASN A 32 14.70 -13.90 7.86
N GLY A 33 13.89 -14.97 7.92
CA GLY A 33 13.34 -15.51 9.17
C GLY A 33 12.11 -14.79 9.72
N ARG A 34 11.58 -13.77 9.03
CA ARG A 34 10.41 -13.00 9.48
C ARG A 34 9.40 -12.78 8.36
N PRO A 35 8.09 -12.72 8.66
CA PRO A 35 7.08 -12.33 7.66
C PRO A 35 7.36 -10.94 7.08
N MET A 36 7.12 -10.78 5.78
CA MET A 36 7.37 -9.49 5.09
C MET A 36 6.65 -8.32 5.77
N ILE A 37 5.41 -8.52 6.21
CA ILE A 37 4.60 -7.50 6.86
C ILE A 37 5.24 -6.97 8.15
N GLU A 38 6.00 -7.78 8.85
CA GLU A 38 6.69 -7.38 10.09
C GLU A 38 7.73 -6.28 9.81
N TYR A 39 8.46 -6.39 8.70
CA TYR A 39 9.39 -5.32 8.28
C TYR A 39 8.65 -4.03 7.96
N VAL A 40 7.51 -4.11 7.27
CA VAL A 40 6.73 -2.93 6.88
C VAL A 40 6.18 -2.19 8.10
N VAL A 41 5.56 -2.89 9.05
CA VAL A 41 5.01 -2.25 10.26
C VAL A 41 6.11 -1.65 11.13
N LYS A 42 7.27 -2.30 11.20
CA LYS A 42 8.43 -1.80 11.94
C LYS A 42 8.93 -0.46 11.37
N GLU A 43 9.08 -0.37 10.06
CA GLU A 43 9.54 0.85 9.39
C GLU A 43 8.52 1.99 9.43
N LEU A 44 7.25 1.69 9.71
CA LEU A 44 6.17 2.66 9.86
C LEU A 44 5.83 2.98 11.32
N SER A 45 6.63 2.55 12.27
CA SER A 45 6.37 2.76 13.71
C SER A 45 6.32 4.24 14.13
N PHE A 46 6.78 5.16 13.29
CA PHE A 46 6.75 6.61 13.54
C PHE A 46 5.38 7.26 13.29
N VAL A 47 4.42 6.57 12.65
CA VAL A 47 3.06 7.10 12.44
C VAL A 47 2.16 6.82 13.65
N GLU A 48 1.11 7.61 13.83
CA GLU A 48 0.19 7.47 14.97
C GLU A 48 -0.74 6.29 14.84
N GLU A 49 -1.16 5.96 13.61
CA GLU A 49 -2.03 4.82 13.37
C GLU A 49 -1.61 4.07 12.12
N ILE A 50 -1.52 2.75 12.22
CA ILE A 50 -1.35 1.84 11.09
C ILE A 50 -2.66 1.08 10.89
N ILE A 51 -3.22 1.17 9.69
CA ILE A 51 -4.41 0.44 9.27
C ILE A 51 -3.97 -0.65 8.30
N LEU A 52 -4.29 -1.90 8.64
CA LEU A 52 -3.98 -3.07 7.82
C LEU A 52 -5.23 -3.50 7.06
N VAL A 53 -5.15 -3.49 5.73
CA VAL A 53 -6.20 -4.07 4.89
C VAL A 53 -5.87 -5.54 4.67
N VAL A 54 -6.71 -6.41 5.23
CA VAL A 54 -6.54 -7.86 5.27
C VAL A 54 -7.67 -8.57 4.53
N GLY A 55 -7.47 -9.81 4.17
CA GLY A 55 -8.47 -10.59 3.45
C GLY A 55 -8.16 -12.07 3.53
N TYR A 56 -7.54 -12.62 2.50
CA TYR A 56 -7.19 -14.03 2.46
C TYR A 56 -6.36 -14.45 3.67
N LYS A 57 -6.87 -15.45 4.43
CA LYS A 57 -6.21 -15.96 5.65
C LYS A 57 -5.85 -14.86 6.65
N LYS A 58 -6.73 -13.89 6.82
CA LYS A 58 -6.54 -12.72 7.70
C LYS A 58 -6.18 -13.10 9.14
N GLU A 59 -6.63 -14.25 9.61
CA GLU A 59 -6.35 -14.77 10.95
C GLU A 59 -4.85 -14.90 11.23
N GLN A 60 -4.07 -15.27 10.22
CA GLN A 60 -2.61 -15.41 10.36
C GLN A 60 -1.95 -14.05 10.64
N ILE A 61 -2.46 -12.98 10.03
CA ILE A 61 -1.96 -11.62 10.27
C ILE A 61 -2.36 -11.16 11.66
N TYR A 62 -3.62 -11.39 12.08
CA TYR A 62 -4.08 -11.04 13.43
C TYR A 62 -3.28 -11.73 14.52
N GLU A 63 -3.03 -13.02 14.37
CA GLU A 63 -2.26 -13.81 15.32
C GLU A 63 -0.81 -13.33 15.44
N HIS A 64 -0.23 -12.93 14.31
CA HIS A 64 1.17 -12.50 14.29
C HIS A 64 1.37 -11.07 14.81
N LEU A 65 0.51 -10.12 14.41
CA LEU A 65 0.67 -8.70 14.72
C LEU A 65 -0.11 -8.25 15.96
N GLY A 66 -1.15 -8.99 16.35
CA GLY A 66 -1.96 -8.67 17.53
C GLY A 66 -2.95 -7.53 17.30
N ASP A 67 -3.45 -6.96 18.40
CA ASP A 67 -4.57 -6.01 18.43
C ASP A 67 -4.16 -4.53 18.50
N LYS A 68 -2.88 -4.23 18.46
CA LYS A 68 -2.38 -2.85 18.54
C LYS A 68 -2.54 -2.04 17.24
N TYR A 69 -2.95 -2.69 16.16
CA TYR A 69 -3.19 -2.06 14.86
C TYR A 69 -4.69 -2.00 14.56
N SER A 70 -5.08 -1.11 13.65
CA SER A 70 -6.43 -1.09 13.09
C SER A 70 -6.51 -2.02 11.89
N TYR A 71 -7.62 -2.72 11.72
CA TYR A 71 -7.82 -3.68 10.63
C TYR A 71 -9.06 -3.33 9.83
N ALA A 72 -8.93 -3.35 8.51
CA ALA A 72 -10.05 -3.30 7.56
C ALA A 72 -10.06 -4.59 6.74
N VAL A 73 -11.24 -5.14 6.48
CA VAL A 73 -11.37 -6.40 5.72
C VAL A 73 -11.77 -6.11 4.29
N GLN A 74 -10.99 -6.63 3.35
CA GLN A 74 -11.34 -6.68 1.94
C GLN A 74 -11.82 -8.09 1.61
N GLU A 75 -13.13 -8.26 1.50
CA GLU A 75 -13.76 -9.58 1.25
C GLU A 75 -13.48 -10.07 -0.18
N GLU A 76 -13.52 -9.17 -1.15
CA GLU A 76 -13.29 -9.46 -2.56
C GLU A 76 -12.05 -8.72 -3.07
N GLN A 77 -11.24 -9.39 -3.89
CA GLN A 77 -10.02 -8.83 -4.48
C GLN A 77 -10.36 -7.96 -5.70
N LEU A 78 -10.87 -6.75 -5.47
CA LEU A 78 -11.31 -5.82 -6.52
C LEU A 78 -10.26 -4.73 -6.85
N GLY A 79 -9.01 -4.97 -6.51
CA GLY A 79 -7.90 -4.08 -6.83
C GLY A 79 -7.47 -3.17 -5.68
N THR A 80 -6.40 -2.41 -5.93
CA THR A 80 -5.75 -1.55 -4.93
C THR A 80 -6.65 -0.39 -4.48
N GLY A 81 -7.36 0.25 -5.41
CA GLY A 81 -8.30 1.32 -5.09
C GLY A 81 -9.43 0.85 -4.18
N HIS A 82 -9.97 -0.34 -4.43
CA HIS A 82 -10.98 -0.97 -3.58
C HIS A 82 -10.42 -1.28 -2.18
N ALA A 83 -9.20 -1.78 -2.10
CA ALA A 83 -8.54 -2.06 -0.82
C ALA A 83 -8.42 -0.79 0.05
N VAL A 84 -8.01 0.32 -0.54
CA VAL A 84 -7.94 1.62 0.14
C VAL A 84 -9.32 2.06 0.60
N LYS A 85 -10.35 1.88 -0.23
CA LYS A 85 -11.74 2.21 0.11
C LYS A 85 -12.22 1.41 1.33
N CYS A 86 -11.83 0.15 1.47
CA CYS A 86 -12.17 -0.66 2.64
C CYS A 86 -11.64 -0.08 3.95
N ALA A 87 -10.56 0.69 3.91
CA ALA A 87 -9.96 1.36 5.06
C ALA A 87 -10.51 2.78 5.30
N SER A 88 -11.40 3.28 4.46
CA SER A 88 -11.82 4.69 4.46
C SER A 88 -12.47 5.15 5.76
N GLU A 89 -13.13 4.28 6.53
CA GLU A 89 -13.75 4.61 7.81
C GLU A 89 -12.72 5.12 8.85
N PHE A 90 -11.45 4.67 8.75
CA PHE A 90 -10.40 5.05 9.68
C PHE A 90 -9.83 6.45 9.42
N PHE A 91 -10.17 7.08 8.31
CA PHE A 91 -9.73 8.42 7.98
C PHE A 91 -10.82 9.33 7.41
N ALA A 92 -12.10 8.98 7.58
CA ALA A 92 -13.24 9.76 7.09
C ALA A 92 -13.28 11.18 7.68
N ASP A 93 -12.97 11.33 8.97
CA ASP A 93 -12.94 12.62 9.69
C ASP A 93 -11.51 13.12 9.92
N TYR A 94 -10.57 12.67 9.11
CA TYR A 94 -9.16 12.94 9.27
C TYR A 94 -8.63 13.84 8.15
N ASP A 95 -8.05 14.98 8.50
CA ASP A 95 -7.53 15.99 7.56
C ASP A 95 -6.02 15.89 7.31
N GLY A 96 -5.35 14.95 7.95
CA GLY A 96 -3.91 14.78 7.84
C GLY A 96 -3.48 13.88 6.67
N PRO A 97 -2.17 13.69 6.49
CA PRO A 97 -1.64 12.82 5.45
C PRO A 97 -1.91 11.33 5.73
N VAL A 98 -2.25 10.60 4.69
CA VAL A 98 -2.41 9.15 4.69
C VAL A 98 -1.42 8.55 3.70
N LEU A 99 -0.50 7.73 4.18
CA LEU A 99 0.44 6.97 3.36
C LEU A 99 -0.18 5.62 3.01
N ILE A 100 -0.09 5.22 1.75
CA ILE A 100 -0.53 3.89 1.30
C ILE A 100 0.71 3.12 0.86
N THR A 101 0.88 1.92 1.40
CA THR A 101 1.97 1.01 1.04
C THR A 101 1.48 -0.44 1.03
N PHE A 102 2.37 -1.37 0.71
CA PHE A 102 2.04 -2.79 0.54
C PHE A 102 2.76 -3.64 1.58
N GLY A 103 2.07 -4.65 2.08
CA GLY A 103 2.61 -5.58 3.09
C GLY A 103 3.70 -6.52 2.56
N ASP A 104 3.91 -6.56 1.24
CA ASP A 104 4.92 -7.36 0.55
C ASP A 104 6.10 -6.54 0.02
N MET A 105 6.33 -5.35 0.57
CA MET A 105 7.46 -4.47 0.24
C MET A 105 8.41 -4.30 1.44
N PRO A 106 9.12 -5.36 1.85
CA PRO A 106 9.89 -5.37 3.11
C PRO A 106 11.18 -4.55 3.08
N LEU A 107 11.62 -4.10 1.90
CA LEU A 107 12.88 -3.36 1.73
C LEU A 107 12.74 -1.85 1.85
N LEU A 108 11.51 -1.33 1.96
CA LEU A 108 11.28 0.11 2.14
C LEU A 108 11.63 0.53 3.56
N THR A 109 12.34 1.64 3.68
CA THR A 109 12.86 2.14 4.95
C THR A 109 12.03 3.29 5.52
N THR A 110 12.13 3.51 6.83
CA THR A 110 11.57 4.68 7.51
C THR A 110 11.97 5.98 6.82
N LYS A 111 13.24 6.09 6.40
CA LYS A 111 13.75 7.27 5.68
C LYS A 111 12.98 7.52 4.39
N THR A 112 12.70 6.47 3.62
CA THR A 112 11.92 6.56 2.38
C THR A 112 10.49 6.99 2.66
N TYR A 113 9.82 6.40 3.64
CA TYR A 113 8.46 6.78 4.03
C TYR A 113 8.37 8.24 4.50
N LYS A 114 9.32 8.70 5.29
CA LYS A 114 9.39 10.10 5.74
C LYS A 114 9.58 11.07 4.58
N LYS A 115 10.34 10.70 3.55
CA LYS A 115 10.46 11.51 2.32
C LYS A 115 9.13 11.66 1.59
N VAL A 116 8.32 10.61 1.55
CA VAL A 116 6.99 10.63 0.93
C VAL A 116 6.06 11.58 1.70
N PHE A 117 6.03 11.52 3.02
CA PHE A 117 5.27 12.47 3.85
C PHE A 117 5.74 13.91 3.66
N LYS A 118 7.05 14.12 3.55
CA LYS A 118 7.61 15.46 3.29
C LYS A 118 7.14 15.99 1.93
N ALA A 119 7.13 15.16 0.90
CA ALA A 119 6.63 15.55 -0.42
C ALA A 119 5.15 15.96 -0.38
N TYR A 120 4.34 15.27 0.38
CA TYR A 120 2.94 15.64 0.61
C TYR A 120 2.82 17.00 1.29
N ASN A 121 3.53 17.22 2.39
CA ASN A 121 3.51 18.47 3.12
C ASN A 121 4.00 19.65 2.26
N ASP A 122 5.01 19.43 1.44
CA ASP A 122 5.51 20.44 0.49
C ASP A 122 4.45 20.76 -0.57
N SER A 123 3.66 19.78 -1.02
CA SER A 123 2.57 20.00 -1.98
C SER A 123 1.46 20.91 -1.41
N ILE A 124 1.12 20.74 -0.14
CA ILE A 124 0.15 21.60 0.56
C ILE A 124 0.63 23.06 0.60
N LYS A 125 1.91 23.27 0.94
CA LYS A 125 2.52 24.61 1.00
C LYS A 125 2.51 25.34 -0.35
N LYS A 126 2.50 24.58 -1.46
CA LYS A 126 2.42 25.12 -2.83
C LYS A 126 0.99 25.32 -3.33
N ASN A 127 -0.02 25.28 -2.46
CA ASN A 127 -1.45 25.35 -2.81
C ASN A 127 -1.90 24.27 -3.83
N ASN A 128 -1.28 23.12 -3.79
CA ASN A 128 -1.63 21.97 -4.63
C ASN A 128 -1.74 20.72 -3.76
N PRO A 129 -2.72 20.66 -2.83
CA PRO A 129 -2.82 19.55 -1.88
C PRO A 129 -3.17 18.25 -2.59
N ALA A 130 -2.40 17.20 -2.31
CA ALA A 130 -2.76 15.84 -2.68
C ALA A 130 -3.82 15.29 -1.71
N ALA A 131 -4.82 14.56 -2.21
CA ALA A 131 -5.81 13.91 -1.36
C ALA A 131 -5.22 12.73 -0.57
N CYS A 132 -4.24 12.04 -1.17
CA CYS A 132 -3.45 11.01 -0.50
C CYS A 132 -2.04 10.95 -1.08
N VAL A 133 -1.13 10.33 -0.35
CA VAL A 133 0.24 10.08 -0.82
C VAL A 133 0.41 8.59 -1.02
N MET A 134 0.91 8.20 -2.18
CA MET A 134 1.21 6.82 -2.52
C MET A 134 2.66 6.69 -2.97
N LEU A 135 3.32 5.66 -2.45
CA LEU A 135 4.64 5.29 -2.93
C LEU A 135 4.50 4.55 -4.26
N SER A 136 5.17 5.06 -5.28
CA SER A 136 5.26 4.40 -6.58
C SER A 136 6.70 4.09 -6.94
N VAL A 137 6.89 3.10 -7.81
CA VAL A 137 8.19 2.69 -8.31
C VAL A 137 8.17 2.74 -9.83
N ASN A 138 9.21 3.32 -10.44
CA ASN A 138 9.38 3.31 -11.88
C ASN A 138 9.97 1.96 -12.32
N LEU A 139 9.25 1.25 -13.15
CA LEU A 139 9.70 -0.02 -13.71
C LEU A 139 10.74 0.19 -14.79
N LYS A 140 11.84 -0.52 -14.68
CA LYS A 140 12.84 -0.64 -15.75
C LYS A 140 12.46 -1.73 -16.76
N ASP A 141 11.74 -2.74 -16.29
CA ASP A 141 11.27 -3.87 -17.08
C ASP A 141 9.75 -3.77 -17.26
N GLU A 142 9.33 -3.51 -18.49
CA GLU A 142 7.93 -3.33 -18.86
C GLU A 142 7.15 -4.66 -18.88
N SER A 143 7.83 -5.81 -18.78
CA SER A 143 7.19 -7.11 -18.75
C SER A 143 6.60 -7.50 -17.40
N LEU A 144 6.89 -6.75 -16.36
CA LEU A 144 6.40 -7.05 -15.01
C LEU A 144 4.90 -6.71 -14.87
N PRO A 145 4.09 -7.63 -14.29
CA PRO A 145 2.64 -7.50 -14.23
C PRO A 145 2.16 -6.65 -13.03
N TYR A 146 2.73 -5.48 -12.85
CA TYR A 146 2.28 -4.53 -11.82
C TYR A 146 1.18 -3.61 -12.33
N GLY A 147 0.31 -3.12 -11.44
CA GLY A 147 -0.62 -2.04 -11.74
C GLY A 147 0.11 -0.76 -12.15
N ARG A 148 -0.60 0.13 -12.81
CA ARG A 148 -0.02 1.39 -13.31
C ARG A 148 -0.64 2.59 -12.59
N VAL A 149 0.21 3.55 -12.23
CA VAL A 149 -0.21 4.83 -11.66
C VAL A 149 -0.54 5.78 -12.81
N ILE A 150 -1.77 6.23 -12.85
CA ILE A 150 -2.25 7.16 -13.88
C ILE A 150 -2.20 8.59 -13.35
N ARG A 151 -1.54 9.48 -14.08
CA ARG A 151 -1.44 10.90 -13.74
C ARG A 151 -2.06 11.74 -14.84
N ASP A 152 -2.65 12.89 -14.47
CA ASP A 152 -3.12 13.87 -15.43
C ASP A 152 -1.96 14.68 -16.06
N ARG A 153 -2.28 15.61 -16.97
CA ARG A 153 -1.28 16.47 -17.64
C ARG A 153 -0.49 17.34 -16.66
N LYS A 154 -1.03 17.63 -15.48
CA LYS A 154 -0.36 18.37 -14.41
C LYS A 154 0.44 17.46 -13.48
N ARG A 155 0.52 16.17 -13.80
CA ARG A 155 1.15 15.12 -13.00
C ARG A 155 0.47 14.88 -11.66
N SER A 156 -0.79 15.26 -11.52
CA SER A 156 -1.61 14.91 -10.38
C SER A 156 -2.02 13.43 -10.46
N PHE A 157 -2.05 12.77 -9.32
CA PHE A 157 -2.54 11.39 -9.24
C PHE A 157 -4.03 11.33 -9.62
N VAL A 158 -4.39 10.43 -10.50
CA VAL A 158 -5.77 10.21 -10.95
C VAL A 158 -6.29 8.88 -10.43
N GLU A 159 -5.59 7.79 -10.75
CA GLU A 159 -6.01 6.44 -10.40
C GLU A 159 -4.86 5.44 -10.49
N ILE A 160 -5.08 4.24 -9.94
CA ILE A 160 -4.28 3.06 -10.22
C ILE A 160 -5.10 2.11 -11.08
N VAL A 161 -4.52 1.68 -12.20
CA VAL A 161 -5.12 0.66 -13.06
C VAL A 161 -4.30 -0.62 -12.92
N GLU A 162 -4.94 -1.71 -12.50
CA GLU A 162 -4.29 -3.00 -12.37
C GLU A 162 -3.85 -3.53 -13.75
N GLU A 163 -2.73 -4.24 -13.80
CA GLU A 163 -2.14 -4.71 -15.07
C GLU A 163 -3.14 -5.44 -15.99
N PRO A 164 -4.00 -6.35 -15.50
CA PRO A 164 -4.99 -7.02 -16.35
C PRO A 164 -6.00 -6.09 -17.01
N ASP A 165 -6.26 -4.94 -16.39
CA ASP A 165 -7.25 -3.94 -16.83
C ASP A 165 -6.61 -2.79 -17.62
N CYS A 166 -5.27 -2.76 -17.75
CA CYS A 166 -4.58 -1.73 -18.52
C CYS A 166 -4.83 -1.89 -20.03
N ASN A 167 -5.12 -0.77 -20.71
CA ASN A 167 -5.07 -0.71 -22.18
C ASN A 167 -3.61 -0.63 -22.66
N GLU A 168 -3.39 -0.66 -23.98
CA GLU A 168 -2.04 -0.67 -24.57
C GLU A 168 -1.22 0.60 -24.25
N GLU A 169 -1.87 1.75 -24.09
CA GLU A 169 -1.17 2.98 -23.69
C GLU A 169 -0.80 2.96 -22.21
N GLN A 170 -1.71 2.49 -21.35
CA GLN A 170 -1.48 2.37 -19.91
C GLN A 170 -0.37 1.38 -19.57
N LYS A 171 -0.25 0.26 -20.33
CA LYS A 171 0.83 -0.71 -20.17
C LYS A 171 2.22 -0.15 -20.43
N LYS A 172 2.33 0.92 -21.22
CA LYS A 172 3.60 1.63 -21.48
C LYS A 172 4.04 2.51 -20.32
N ILE A 173 3.16 2.79 -19.37
CA ILE A 173 3.49 3.58 -18.17
C ILE A 173 4.38 2.74 -17.25
N LYS A 174 5.51 3.31 -16.84
CA LYS A 174 6.51 2.64 -16.00
C LYS A 174 6.36 2.92 -14.49
N GLU A 175 5.47 3.82 -14.14
CA GLU A 175 5.18 4.14 -12.72
C GLU A 175 4.13 3.20 -12.16
N VAL A 176 4.46 2.52 -11.08
CA VAL A 176 3.61 1.55 -10.38
C VAL A 176 3.53 1.86 -8.89
#